data_effa5c543afeb21e0830d997beaee67c
#
_entry.id   effa5c543afeb21e0830d997beaee67c
#
_cell.length_a   1.000
_cell.length_b   1.000
_cell.length_c   1.000
_cell.angle_alpha   90.00
_cell.angle_beta   90.00
_cell.angle_gamma   90.00
#
_symmetry.space_group_name_H-M   'P 1'
#
loop_
_entity.id
_entity.type
_entity.pdbx_description
1 polymer ?
#
loop_
_entity_poly.entity_id
_entity_poly.type
_entity_poly.pdbx_seq_one_letter_code
_entity_poly.pdbx_strand_id
1 'polypeptide(L)' 'METPDKVKKAAQSLIDVYGDSFTYLGEYKGCDAFCFNFPEDVCAGFPVVFLYKDKTVTEVNGFDALDIVSLFVEDLNVA' A
#
# COMPACT_ATOMS: atom_id res chain seq x y z
N MET A 1 -8.49 1.97 9.73
CA MET A 1 -9.08 2.90 8.73
C MET A 1 -9.53 2.12 7.51
N GLU A 2 -10.71 2.44 7.03
CA GLU A 2 -11.26 1.80 5.84
C GLU A 2 -10.56 2.30 4.58
N THR A 3 -10.29 1.39 3.65
CA THR A 3 -9.63 1.76 2.39
C THR A 3 -10.60 2.56 1.52
N PRO A 4 -10.22 3.77 1.09
CA PRO A 4 -11.10 4.58 0.23
C PRO A 4 -11.41 3.89 -1.10
N ASP A 5 -12.60 4.14 -1.63
CA ASP A 5 -13.01 3.56 -2.91
C ASP A 5 -12.05 3.92 -4.05
N LYS A 6 -11.50 5.12 -4.01
CA LYS A 6 -10.55 5.55 -5.05
C LYS A 6 -9.27 4.74 -5.04
N VAL A 7 -8.80 4.34 -3.85
CA VAL A 7 -7.64 3.47 -3.73
C VAL A 7 -7.98 2.10 -4.31
N LYS A 8 -9.17 1.58 -4.01
CA LYS A 8 -9.62 0.30 -4.56
C LYS A 8 -9.73 0.34 -6.07
N LYS A 9 -10.23 1.43 -6.63
CA LYS A 9 -10.31 1.59 -8.09
C LYS A 9 -8.94 1.61 -8.73
N ALA A 10 -7.98 2.30 -8.10
CA ALA A 10 -6.62 2.35 -8.61
C ALA A 10 -5.95 0.97 -8.58
N ALA A 11 -6.34 0.13 -7.64
CA ALA A 11 -5.79 -1.21 -7.48
C ALA A 11 -6.66 -2.29 -8.09
N GLN A 12 -7.66 -1.93 -8.90
CA GLN A 12 -8.66 -2.89 -9.39
C GLN A 12 -8.06 -4.11 -10.06
N SER A 13 -7.02 -3.93 -10.87
CA SER A 13 -6.38 -5.07 -11.53
C SER A 13 -5.72 -6.01 -10.53
N LEU A 14 -5.18 -5.49 -9.44
CA LEU A 14 -4.60 -6.31 -8.38
C LEU A 14 -5.69 -7.02 -7.58
N ILE A 15 -6.77 -6.31 -7.29
CA ILE A 15 -7.92 -6.87 -6.57
C ILE A 15 -8.53 -8.02 -7.35
N ASP A 16 -8.67 -7.85 -8.67
CA ASP A 16 -9.26 -8.87 -9.54
C ASP A 16 -8.44 -10.16 -9.55
N VAL A 17 -7.12 -10.04 -9.37
CA VAL A 17 -6.23 -11.20 -9.41
C VAL A 17 -5.99 -11.79 -8.01
N TYR A 18 -5.80 -10.94 -7.01
CA TYR A 18 -5.35 -11.37 -5.68
C TYR A 18 -6.36 -11.18 -4.57
N GLY A 19 -7.41 -10.38 -4.79
CA GLY A 19 -8.39 -10.11 -3.77
C GLY A 19 -8.22 -8.72 -3.14
N ASP A 20 -9.24 -8.29 -2.42
CA ASP A 20 -9.30 -6.96 -1.79
C ASP A 20 -8.69 -7.02 -0.40
N SER A 21 -7.41 -6.73 -0.29
CA SER A 21 -6.70 -6.77 0.99
C SER A 21 -5.67 -5.65 1.07
N PHE A 22 -5.86 -4.74 2.02
CA PHE A 22 -4.97 -3.59 2.22
C PHE A 22 -4.60 -3.44 3.69
N THR A 23 -3.42 -2.89 3.94
CA THR A 23 -2.98 -2.51 5.28
C THR A 23 -2.75 -1.01 5.29
N TYR A 24 -3.39 -0.31 6.23
CA TYR A 24 -3.12 1.11 6.41
C TYR A 24 -1.79 1.28 7.14
N LEU A 25 -0.84 1.93 6.49
CA LEU A 25 0.49 2.12 7.06
C LEU A 25 0.56 3.33 7.99
N GLY A 26 -0.12 4.40 7.63
CA GLY A 26 -0.08 5.64 8.37
C GLY A 26 -0.05 6.83 7.43
N GLU A 27 0.25 8.01 7.98
CA GLU A 27 0.35 9.22 7.17
C GLU A 27 1.78 9.37 6.65
N TYR A 28 1.91 9.62 5.36
CA TYR A 28 3.18 9.82 4.69
C TYR A 28 3.13 11.12 3.89
N LYS A 29 3.90 12.12 4.31
CA LYS A 29 3.96 13.44 3.65
C LYS A 29 2.58 14.04 3.39
N GLY A 30 1.69 13.93 4.35
CA GLY A 30 0.34 14.45 4.25
C GLY A 30 -0.64 13.56 3.51
N CYS A 31 -0.20 12.37 3.09
CA CYS A 31 -1.05 11.40 2.40
C CYS A 31 -1.31 10.21 3.28
N ASP A 32 -2.48 9.58 3.13
CA ASP A 32 -2.75 8.30 3.77
C ASP A 32 -2.11 7.20 2.95
N ALA A 33 -1.23 6.41 3.55
CA ALA A 33 -0.50 5.36 2.86
C ALA A 33 -1.17 4.00 3.09
N PHE A 34 -1.51 3.32 2.01
CA PHE A 34 -2.11 1.98 2.04
C PHE A 34 -1.20 1.03 1.28
N CYS A 35 -0.92 -0.12 1.89
CA CYS A 35 -0.11 -1.16 1.26
C CYS A 35 -1.03 -2.29 0.80
N PHE A 36 -0.90 -2.70 -0.47
CA PHE A 36 -1.66 -3.83 -0.97
C PHE A 36 -1.04 -5.12 -0.45
N ASN A 37 -1.88 -6.00 0.12
CA ASN A 37 -1.42 -7.27 0.67
C ASN A 37 -1.54 -8.37 -0.37
N PHE A 38 -0.40 -8.92 -0.79
CA PHE A 38 -0.37 -10.08 -1.69
C PHE A 38 -0.58 -11.36 -0.88
N PRO A 39 -1.21 -12.40 -1.46
CA PRO A 39 -1.31 -13.70 -0.79
C PRO A 39 0.07 -14.28 -0.48
N GLU A 40 0.16 -15.09 0.56
CA GLU A 40 1.42 -15.65 1.01
C GLU A 40 2.13 -16.49 -0.06
N ASP A 41 1.37 -17.11 -0.93
CA ASP A 41 1.92 -17.95 -2.00
C ASP A 41 2.38 -17.15 -3.22
N VAL A 42 2.19 -15.84 -3.20
CA VAL A 42 2.63 -14.97 -4.29
C VAL A 42 3.98 -14.36 -3.93
N CYS A 43 4.97 -14.60 -4.78
CA CYS A 43 6.29 -14.03 -4.59
C CYS A 43 6.36 -12.67 -5.29
N ALA A 44 5.93 -11.64 -4.60
CA ALA A 44 6.00 -10.28 -5.11
C ALA A 44 7.35 -9.67 -4.72
N GLY A 45 8.12 -9.22 -5.69
CA GLY A 45 9.46 -8.70 -5.43
C GLY A 45 9.45 -7.39 -4.64
N PHE A 46 8.49 -6.52 -4.92
CA PHE A 46 8.37 -5.24 -4.24
C PHE A 46 6.92 -5.00 -3.81
N PRO A 47 6.72 -4.27 -2.70
CA PRO A 47 5.37 -3.90 -2.30
C PRO A 47 4.76 -2.89 -3.27
N VAL A 48 3.44 -2.74 -3.20
CA VAL A 48 2.72 -1.70 -3.92
C VAL A 48 2.02 -0.85 -2.87
N VAL A 49 2.26 0.46 -2.92
CA VAL A 49 1.72 1.41 -1.96
C VAL A 49 0.84 2.41 -2.70
N PHE A 50 -0.29 2.74 -2.12
CA PHE A 50 -1.19 3.75 -2.66
C PHE A 50 -1.25 4.91 -1.68
N LEU A 51 -0.93 6.11 -2.17
CA LEU A 51 -0.98 7.33 -1.38
C LEU A 51 -2.25 8.07 -1.74
N TYR A 52 -3.06 8.39 -0.74
CA TYR A 52 -4.35 9.03 -0.93
C TYR A 52 -4.38 10.39 -0.25
N LYS A 53 -4.68 11.44 -1.01
CA LYS A 53 -4.82 12.79 -0.49
C LYS A 53 -5.75 13.59 -1.40
N ASP A 54 -6.68 14.33 -0.78
CA ASP A 54 -7.59 15.21 -1.52
C ASP A 54 -8.26 14.52 -2.69
N LYS A 55 -8.75 13.31 -2.47
CA LYS A 55 -9.44 12.49 -3.47
C LYS A 55 -8.55 12.10 -4.65
N THR A 56 -7.24 12.21 -4.48
CA THR A 56 -6.26 11.81 -5.49
C THR A 56 -5.45 10.62 -4.98
N VAL A 57 -5.27 9.62 -5.84
CA VAL A 57 -4.50 8.42 -5.50
C VAL A 57 -3.25 8.36 -6.35
N THR A 58 -2.11 8.12 -5.71
CA THR A 58 -0.84 7.92 -6.40
C THR A 58 -0.36 6.50 -6.11
N GLU A 59 -0.13 5.72 -7.15
CA GLU A 59 0.42 4.38 -7.00
C GLU A 59 1.94 4.47 -6.95
N VAL A 60 2.54 3.83 -5.94
CA VAL A 60 3.99 3.77 -5.77
C VAL A 60 4.40 2.30 -5.76
N ASN A 61 5.41 1.95 -6.54
CA ASN A 61 5.91 0.58 -6.58
C ASN A 61 7.44 0.58 -6.65
N GLY A 62 8.04 -0.61 -6.73
CA GLY A 62 9.49 -0.74 -6.79
C GLY A 62 10.19 -0.27 -5.52
N PHE A 63 11.38 0.31 -5.70
CA PHE A 63 12.17 0.77 -4.56
C PHE A 63 11.52 1.89 -3.77
N ASP A 64 10.75 2.75 -4.44
CA ASP A 64 10.05 3.83 -3.74
C ASP A 64 9.01 3.29 -2.77
N ALA A 65 8.27 2.27 -3.18
CA ALA A 65 7.30 1.62 -2.30
C ALA A 65 8.00 0.91 -1.14
N LEU A 66 9.12 0.28 -1.41
CA LEU A 66 9.90 -0.38 -0.38
C LEU A 66 10.38 0.63 0.66
N ASP A 67 10.85 1.79 0.24
CA ASP A 67 11.27 2.86 1.15
C ASP A 67 10.13 3.32 2.03
N ILE A 68 8.94 3.51 1.46
CA ILE A 68 7.77 3.94 2.23
C ILE A 68 7.39 2.89 3.27
N VAL A 69 7.31 1.64 2.87
CA VAL A 69 6.96 0.55 3.78
C VAL A 69 7.98 0.46 4.91
N SER A 70 9.26 0.61 4.60
CA SER A 70 10.33 0.54 5.60
C SER A 70 10.21 1.60 6.67
N LEU A 71 9.70 2.78 6.33
CA LEU A 71 9.50 3.85 7.31
C LEU A 71 8.48 3.45 8.39
N PHE A 72 7.50 2.64 8.04
CA PHE A 72 6.47 2.23 8.99
C PHE A 72 6.78 0.90 9.66
N VAL A 73 7.39 -0.03 8.92
CA VAL A 73 7.68 -1.37 9.44
C VAL A 73 8.92 -1.38 10.30
N GLU A 74 9.86 -0.49 10.04
CA GLU A 74 11.12 -0.43 10.79
C GLU A 74 10.88 -0.29 12.29
N ASP A 75 9.91 0.50 12.69
CA ASP A 75 9.58 0.67 14.11
C ASP A 75 9.10 -0.63 14.74
N LEU A 76 8.51 -1.51 13.96
CA LEU A 76 8.01 -2.79 14.45
C LEU A 76 9.13 -3.82 14.61
N ASN A 77 10.25 -3.60 13.94
CA ASN A 77 11.38 -4.54 13.92
C ASN A 77 12.52 -4.14 14.86
N VAL A 78 12.31 -3.14 15.66
CA VAL A 78 13.35 -2.62 16.54
C VAL A 78 13.56 -3.51 17.77
N ALA A 79 12.79 -4.49 17.95
CA ALA A 79 12.92 -5.38 19.10
C ALA A 79 14.26 -6.09 19.16
#